data_4cd212fd1048f10773b4e5b1f8f54d28
#
_entry.id   4cd212fd1048f10773b4e5b1f8f54d28
#
_cell.length_a   1.000
_cell.length_b   1.000
_cell.length_c   1.000
_cell.angle_alpha   90.00
_cell.angle_beta   90.00
_cell.angle_gamma   90.00
#
_symmetry.space_group_name_H-M   'P 1'
#
loop_
_entity.id
_entity.type
_entity.pdbx_description
1 polymer ?
#
loop_
_entity_poly.entity_id
_entity_poly.type
_entity_poly.pdbx_seq_one_letter_code
_entity_poly.pdbx_strand_id
1 'polypeptide(L)'
;MATAERTYDRINDYASVKISLAKPHDIRSWSFGEVKKPETINYRTYRPEKDGLFCERIFGPEKDWECACGKYRGMKYKGMICDRCGVKVTHSRVRRKRMGHIELAAPIVHIWFFKAMPSRLGNLLEMKTTSLEKVIYFQDYVVVDPGSTELERQQLLTEEEFRAAREQLSLIHISEPTRHHVI
;
A
#
# COMPACT_ATOMS: atom_id res chain seq x y z
N MET A 1 5.66 -23.91 3.53
CA MET A 1 4.43 -24.55 3.07
C MET A 1 4.06 -23.91 1.73
N ALA A 2 4.05 -24.66 0.64
CA ALA A 2 3.68 -24.15 -0.66
C ALA A 2 2.17 -23.89 -0.64
N THR A 3 1.77 -22.63 -0.76
CA THR A 3 0.38 -22.26 -1.01
C THR A 3 0.00 -22.85 -2.37
N ALA A 4 -0.89 -23.83 -2.37
CA ALA A 4 -1.46 -24.36 -3.59
C ALA A 4 -2.03 -23.21 -4.41
N GLU A 5 -1.53 -23.02 -5.62
CA GLU A 5 -2.13 -22.10 -6.59
C GLU A 5 -3.57 -22.56 -6.80
N ARG A 6 -4.53 -21.87 -6.22
CA ARG A 6 -5.95 -22.11 -6.46
C ARG A 6 -6.24 -21.72 -7.89
N THR A 7 -6.34 -22.71 -8.76
CA THR A 7 -6.82 -22.54 -10.14
C THR A 7 -8.33 -22.37 -10.10
N TYR A 8 -8.78 -21.13 -10.21
CA TYR A 8 -10.20 -20.81 -10.38
C TYR A 8 -10.59 -21.01 -11.85
N ASP A 9 -10.59 -22.26 -12.30
CA ASP A 9 -10.81 -22.56 -13.73
C ASP A 9 -12.28 -22.55 -14.14
N ARG A 10 -13.23 -22.59 -13.19
CA ARG A 10 -14.66 -22.56 -13.47
C ARG A 10 -15.42 -21.66 -12.52
N ILE A 11 -16.13 -20.68 -13.08
CA ILE A 11 -16.94 -19.70 -12.33
C ILE A 11 -18.10 -20.35 -11.56
N ASN A 12 -18.55 -21.54 -12.01
CA ASN A 12 -19.73 -22.23 -11.46
C ASN A 12 -19.41 -23.26 -10.37
N ASP A 13 -18.16 -23.42 -9.97
CA ASP A 13 -17.75 -24.42 -8.98
C ASP A 13 -17.87 -23.96 -7.52
N TYR A 14 -18.50 -22.80 -7.27
CA TYR A 14 -18.64 -22.24 -5.93
C TYR A 14 -19.99 -22.60 -5.32
N ALA A 15 -19.97 -23.11 -4.07
CA ALA A 15 -21.15 -23.25 -3.25
C ALA A 15 -21.63 -21.92 -2.67
N SER A 16 -20.69 -21.02 -2.36
CA SER A 16 -20.98 -19.69 -1.83
C SER A 16 -19.81 -18.74 -2.07
N VAL A 17 -20.12 -17.43 -2.10
CA VAL A 17 -19.12 -16.36 -2.18
C VAL A 17 -19.28 -15.44 -0.97
N LYS A 18 -18.20 -15.22 -0.23
CA LYS A 18 -18.17 -14.28 0.89
C LYS A 18 -17.39 -13.04 0.49
N ILE A 19 -18.03 -11.87 0.59
CA ILE A 19 -17.40 -10.58 0.38
C ILE A 19 -17.03 -10.00 1.76
N SER A 20 -15.75 -9.66 1.94
CA SER A 20 -15.24 -9.07 3.17
C SER A 20 -14.08 -8.13 2.86
N LEU A 21 -13.78 -7.22 3.81
CA LEU A 21 -12.62 -6.36 3.70
C LEU A 21 -11.34 -7.18 3.93
N ALA A 22 -10.34 -6.97 3.08
CA ALA A 22 -9.03 -7.58 3.25
C ALA A 22 -8.25 -6.83 4.34
N LYS A 23 -7.63 -7.58 5.23
CA LYS A 23 -6.68 -7.05 6.21
C LYS A 23 -5.29 -6.91 5.57
N PRO A 24 -4.40 -6.05 6.09
CA PRO A 24 -3.02 -5.96 5.60
C PRO A 24 -2.28 -7.31 5.57
N HIS A 25 -2.50 -8.15 6.56
CA HIS A 25 -1.96 -9.51 6.59
C HIS A 25 -2.43 -10.37 5.41
N ASP A 26 -3.71 -10.27 5.03
CA ASP A 26 -4.27 -11.04 3.91
C ASP A 26 -3.62 -10.60 2.60
N ILE A 27 -3.47 -9.27 2.40
CA ILE A 27 -2.81 -8.70 1.21
C ILE A 27 -1.36 -9.19 1.10
N ARG A 28 -0.61 -9.18 2.21
CA ARG A 28 0.76 -9.70 2.21
C ARG A 28 0.82 -11.19 1.91
N SER A 29 -0.15 -11.97 2.40
CA SER A 29 -0.21 -13.41 2.13
C SER A 29 -0.50 -13.73 0.65
N TRP A 30 -1.22 -12.86 -0.06
CA TRP A 30 -1.51 -13.01 -1.49
C TRP A 30 -0.38 -12.48 -2.38
N SER A 31 0.47 -11.62 -1.85
CA SER A 31 1.52 -10.93 -2.60
C SER A 31 2.71 -11.82 -2.91
N PHE A 32 3.26 -11.67 -4.09
CA PHE A 32 4.52 -12.30 -4.52
C PHE A 32 5.75 -11.43 -4.25
N GLY A 33 5.56 -10.22 -3.75
CA GLY A 33 6.65 -9.33 -3.37
C GLY A 33 6.21 -7.88 -3.26
N GLU A 34 7.08 -7.08 -2.64
CA GLU A 34 6.90 -5.64 -2.46
C GLU A 34 7.40 -4.87 -3.68
N VAL A 35 6.58 -3.93 -4.16
CA VAL A 35 6.97 -2.95 -5.18
C VAL A 35 7.57 -1.75 -4.48
N LYS A 36 8.88 -1.54 -4.67
CA LYS A 36 9.65 -0.48 -3.98
C LYS A 36 9.87 0.77 -4.80
N LYS A 37 9.68 0.68 -6.11
CA LYS A 37 9.97 1.76 -7.06
C LYS A 37 8.76 2.09 -7.91
N PRO A 38 8.53 3.37 -8.23
CA PRO A 38 7.41 3.80 -9.08
C PRO A 38 7.64 3.53 -10.57
N GLU A 39 8.86 3.19 -10.97
CA GLU A 39 9.22 2.95 -12.36
C GLU A 39 8.45 1.74 -12.92
N THR A 40 8.07 1.85 -14.16
CA THR A 40 7.35 0.81 -14.90
C THR A 40 8.28 0.02 -15.80
N ILE A 41 8.70 0.66 -16.89
CA ILE A 41 9.60 0.10 -17.89
C ILE A 41 10.76 1.07 -18.14
N ASN A 42 11.89 0.54 -18.57
CA ASN A 42 13.00 1.35 -19.05
C ASN A 42 12.64 1.92 -20.43
N TYR A 43 12.60 3.24 -20.57
CA TYR A 43 12.22 3.91 -21.83
C TYR A 43 13.14 3.59 -23.02
N ARG A 44 14.39 3.20 -22.75
CA ARG A 44 15.40 2.89 -23.77
C ARG A 44 15.34 1.44 -24.24
N THR A 45 15.11 0.50 -23.31
CA THR A 45 15.13 -0.94 -23.58
C THR A 45 13.75 -1.57 -23.64
N TYR A 46 12.70 -0.84 -23.23
CA TYR A 46 11.33 -1.29 -23.08
C TYR A 46 11.16 -2.51 -22.16
N ARG A 47 12.14 -2.79 -21.31
CA ARG A 47 12.08 -3.89 -20.35
C ARG A 47 11.57 -3.41 -19.00
N PRO A 48 10.79 -4.25 -18.29
CA PRO A 48 10.33 -3.93 -16.93
C PRO A 48 11.51 -3.65 -15.99
N GLU A 49 11.39 -2.56 -15.24
CA GLU A 49 12.37 -2.23 -14.21
C GLU A 49 12.28 -3.16 -13.01
N LYS A 50 13.44 -3.49 -12.44
CA LYS A 50 13.52 -4.33 -11.26
C LYS A 50 12.90 -3.60 -10.06
N ASP A 51 12.08 -4.33 -9.29
CA ASP A 51 11.36 -3.85 -8.11
C ASP A 51 10.35 -2.72 -8.40
N GLY A 52 10.04 -2.49 -9.68
CA GLY A 52 9.03 -1.55 -10.14
C GLY A 52 7.65 -2.18 -10.32
N LEU A 53 6.71 -1.38 -10.84
CA LEU A 53 5.31 -1.76 -11.00
C LEU A 53 5.08 -2.92 -12.00
N PHE A 54 6.04 -3.22 -12.88
CA PHE A 54 6.01 -4.34 -13.82
C PHE A 54 7.13 -5.37 -13.60
N CYS A 55 7.73 -5.39 -12.42
CA CYS A 55 8.86 -6.26 -12.10
C CYS A 55 8.55 -7.73 -12.42
N GLU A 56 9.42 -8.36 -13.23
CA GLU A 56 9.26 -9.77 -13.62
C GLU A 56 9.50 -10.73 -12.46
N ARG A 57 10.27 -10.34 -11.45
CA ARG A 57 10.50 -11.17 -10.25
C ARG A 57 9.23 -11.29 -9.40
N ILE A 58 8.45 -10.21 -9.30
CA ILE A 58 7.22 -10.16 -8.52
C ILE A 58 6.07 -10.77 -9.32
N PHE A 59 5.83 -10.26 -10.52
CA PHE A 59 4.64 -10.60 -11.30
C PHE A 59 4.85 -11.77 -12.27
N GLY A 60 6.08 -12.14 -12.55
CA GLY A 60 6.41 -13.21 -13.49
C GLY A 60 7.04 -12.70 -14.79
N PRO A 61 7.52 -13.62 -15.63
CA PRO A 61 8.22 -13.29 -16.87
C PRO A 61 7.29 -12.63 -17.89
N GLU A 62 7.84 -11.75 -18.71
CA GLU A 62 7.14 -11.12 -19.82
C GLU A 62 6.95 -12.07 -21.00
N LYS A 63 7.94 -12.93 -21.24
CA LYS A 63 7.89 -13.95 -22.28
C LYS A 63 7.71 -15.34 -21.71
N ASP A 64 6.99 -16.19 -22.45
CA ASP A 64 6.71 -17.55 -22.01
C ASP A 64 8.00 -18.35 -21.85
N TRP A 65 8.14 -18.98 -20.70
CA TRP A 65 9.24 -19.90 -20.38
C TRP A 65 10.64 -19.30 -20.53
N GLU A 66 10.76 -17.99 -20.31
CA GLU A 66 12.02 -17.27 -20.38
C GLU A 66 12.22 -16.42 -19.12
N CYS A 67 13.44 -16.39 -18.56
CA CYS A 67 13.75 -15.47 -17.48
C CYS A 67 14.13 -14.08 -18.01
N ALA A 68 14.09 -13.04 -17.18
CA ALA A 68 14.39 -11.66 -17.58
C ALA A 68 15.76 -11.45 -18.21
N CYS A 69 16.80 -12.14 -17.69
CA CYS A 69 18.16 -12.03 -18.22
C CYS A 69 18.44 -12.93 -19.45
N GLY A 70 17.48 -13.80 -19.83
CA GLY A 70 17.62 -14.70 -20.95
C GLY A 70 18.52 -15.92 -20.74
N LYS A 71 19.07 -16.13 -19.52
CA LYS A 71 19.92 -17.28 -19.20
C LYS A 71 19.18 -18.60 -19.36
N TYR A 72 17.94 -18.66 -18.89
CA TYR A 72 17.08 -19.84 -18.98
C TYR A 72 15.95 -19.59 -19.96
N ARG A 73 15.91 -20.37 -21.04
CA ARG A 73 14.89 -20.31 -22.09
C ARG A 73 14.34 -21.70 -22.37
N GLY A 74 13.04 -21.80 -22.49
CA GLY A 74 12.32 -22.99 -22.90
C GLY A 74 11.74 -23.80 -21.75
N MET A 75 10.84 -24.71 -22.10
CA MET A 75 10.04 -25.51 -21.16
C MET A 75 10.87 -26.44 -20.28
N LYS A 76 12.08 -26.81 -20.71
CA LYS A 76 12.99 -27.67 -19.92
C LYS A 76 13.35 -27.06 -18.56
N TYR A 77 13.25 -25.73 -18.44
CA TYR A 77 13.55 -25.00 -17.21
C TYR A 77 12.28 -24.58 -16.45
N LYS A 78 11.12 -25.12 -16.81
CA LYS A 78 9.84 -24.80 -16.15
C LYS A 78 9.95 -24.90 -14.63
N GLY A 79 9.51 -23.84 -13.93
CA GLY A 79 9.48 -23.80 -12.47
C GLY A 79 10.81 -23.42 -11.80
N MET A 80 11.92 -23.38 -12.53
CA MET A 80 13.20 -22.94 -11.98
C MET A 80 13.21 -21.44 -11.71
N ILE A 81 13.89 -21.07 -10.64
CA ILE A 81 14.16 -19.65 -10.33
C ILE A 81 15.55 -19.34 -10.84
N CYS A 82 15.67 -18.31 -11.67
CA CYS A 82 16.95 -17.89 -12.20
C CYS A 82 17.84 -17.33 -11.08
N ASP A 83 19.03 -17.89 -10.93
CA ASP A 83 20.05 -17.46 -9.97
C ASP A 83 20.57 -16.04 -10.25
N ARG A 84 20.53 -15.57 -11.51
CA ARG A 84 21.03 -14.26 -11.90
C ARG A 84 19.97 -13.16 -11.73
N CYS A 85 18.74 -13.37 -12.18
CA CYS A 85 17.69 -12.33 -12.17
C CYS A 85 16.57 -12.58 -11.18
N GLY A 86 16.51 -13.77 -10.55
CA GLY A 86 15.49 -14.12 -9.56
C GLY A 86 14.09 -14.39 -10.14
N VAL A 87 13.94 -14.39 -11.46
CA VAL A 87 12.66 -14.63 -12.12
C VAL A 87 12.38 -16.13 -12.23
N LYS A 88 11.20 -16.55 -11.82
CA LYS A 88 10.75 -17.93 -11.98
C LYS A 88 10.32 -18.17 -13.42
N VAL A 89 10.87 -19.21 -14.07
CA VAL A 89 10.53 -19.57 -15.44
C VAL A 89 9.16 -20.21 -15.50
N THR A 90 8.17 -19.44 -15.93
CA THR A 90 6.77 -19.83 -16.02
C THR A 90 6.13 -19.28 -17.29
N HIS A 91 4.88 -19.59 -17.53
CA HIS A 91 4.11 -18.97 -18.60
C HIS A 91 3.80 -17.50 -18.25
N SER A 92 3.85 -16.59 -19.23
CA SER A 92 3.61 -15.14 -19.02
C SER A 92 2.20 -14.81 -18.50
N ARG A 93 1.22 -15.68 -18.70
CA ARG A 93 -0.15 -15.52 -18.17
C ARG A 93 -0.22 -15.38 -16.65
N VAL A 94 0.79 -15.84 -15.92
CA VAL A 94 0.85 -15.65 -14.46
C VAL A 94 0.88 -14.17 -14.05
N ARG A 95 1.34 -13.28 -14.93
CA ARG A 95 1.31 -11.83 -14.71
C ARG A 95 -0.09 -11.26 -14.50
N ARG A 96 -1.12 -11.92 -15.02
CA ARG A 96 -2.53 -11.54 -14.82
C ARG A 96 -3.12 -12.05 -13.50
N LYS A 97 -2.44 -13.01 -12.84
CA LYS A 97 -2.93 -13.67 -11.63
C LYS A 97 -2.15 -13.27 -10.38
N ARG A 98 -0.86 -12.94 -10.52
CA ARG A 98 -0.01 -12.59 -9.39
C ARG A 98 -0.26 -11.17 -8.93
N MET A 99 -0.32 -11.01 -7.62
CA MET A 99 -0.44 -9.73 -6.94
C MET A 99 0.89 -9.36 -6.31
N GLY A 100 1.22 -8.08 -6.32
CA GLY A 100 2.26 -7.47 -5.51
C GLY A 100 1.61 -6.54 -4.49
N HIS A 101 2.39 -6.01 -3.57
CA HIS A 101 1.93 -5.02 -2.61
C HIS A 101 2.89 -3.85 -2.52
N ILE A 102 2.40 -2.74 -2.00
CA ILE A 102 3.17 -1.55 -1.70
C ILE A 102 3.01 -1.30 -0.20
N GLU A 103 4.12 -1.23 0.52
CA GLU A 103 4.10 -0.80 1.92
C GLU A 103 4.00 0.73 1.96
N LEU A 104 2.98 1.22 2.64
CA LEU A 104 2.77 2.65 2.78
C LEU A 104 3.58 3.19 3.96
N ALA A 105 4.11 4.40 3.82
CA ALA A 105 4.88 5.07 4.88
C ALA A 105 4.04 5.39 6.13
N ALA A 106 2.72 5.56 5.95
CA ALA A 106 1.76 5.83 7.02
C ALA A 106 0.45 5.07 6.76
N PRO A 107 -0.32 4.74 7.80
CA PRO A 107 -1.67 4.19 7.64
C PRO A 107 -2.56 5.12 6.84
N ILE A 108 -3.36 4.55 5.95
CA ILE A 108 -4.34 5.30 5.15
C ILE A 108 -5.75 4.86 5.53
N VAL A 109 -6.68 5.80 5.55
CA VAL A 109 -8.08 5.56 5.84
C VAL A 109 -8.77 4.89 4.66
N HIS A 110 -9.56 3.85 4.92
CA HIS A 110 -10.33 3.18 3.89
C HIS A 110 -11.45 4.09 3.37
N ILE A 111 -11.54 4.22 2.04
CA ILE A 111 -12.46 5.14 1.36
C ILE A 111 -13.94 4.90 1.71
N TRP A 112 -14.35 3.65 1.95
CA TRP A 112 -15.73 3.33 2.33
C TRP A 112 -16.16 3.93 3.66
N PHE A 113 -15.25 4.13 4.59
CA PHE A 113 -15.54 4.73 5.90
C PHE A 113 -15.40 6.25 5.87
N PHE A 114 -14.68 6.79 4.89
CA PHE A 114 -14.42 8.22 4.77
C PHE A 114 -15.36 8.91 3.77
N LYS A 115 -15.41 8.46 2.51
CA LYS A 115 -16.15 9.13 1.41
C LYS A 115 -17.60 8.68 1.25
N ALA A 116 -18.06 7.62 1.95
CA ALA A 116 -19.47 7.27 1.92
C ALA A 116 -20.35 8.38 2.51
N MET A 117 -21.52 8.61 1.95
CA MET A 117 -22.48 9.59 2.43
C MET A 117 -23.62 8.91 3.19
N PRO A 118 -23.79 9.14 4.49
CA PRO A 118 -22.98 9.98 5.39
C PRO A 118 -21.62 9.34 5.76
N SER A 119 -20.59 10.18 5.96
CA SER A 119 -19.27 9.68 6.37
C SER A 119 -19.33 9.06 7.75
N ARG A 120 -19.04 7.76 7.84
CA ARG A 120 -19.02 7.06 9.14
C ARG A 120 -17.93 7.59 10.06
N LEU A 121 -16.78 7.89 9.47
CA LEU A 121 -15.64 8.45 10.20
C LEU A 121 -15.93 9.88 10.68
N GLY A 122 -16.53 10.71 9.81
CA GLY A 122 -16.96 12.07 10.16
C GLY A 122 -17.95 12.09 11.31
N ASN A 123 -18.96 11.20 11.28
CA ASN A 123 -19.95 11.10 12.35
C ASN A 123 -19.33 10.60 13.67
N LEU A 124 -18.42 9.62 13.60
CA LEU A 124 -17.76 9.08 14.79
C LEU A 124 -16.86 10.10 15.48
N LEU A 125 -16.16 10.91 14.69
CA LEU A 125 -15.24 11.94 15.20
C LEU A 125 -15.88 13.30 15.38
N GLU A 126 -17.17 13.45 15.01
CA GLU A 126 -17.89 14.73 15.02
C GLU A 126 -17.20 15.84 14.23
N MET A 127 -16.49 15.45 13.17
CA MET A 127 -15.75 16.34 12.30
C MET A 127 -16.36 16.46 10.90
N LYS A 128 -16.31 17.65 10.33
CA LYS A 128 -16.73 17.87 8.94
C LYS A 128 -15.82 17.08 7.98
N THR A 129 -16.40 16.52 6.92
CA THR A 129 -15.65 15.73 5.92
C THR A 129 -14.51 16.52 5.28
N THR A 130 -14.70 17.83 5.06
CA THR A 130 -13.65 18.72 4.53
C THR A 130 -12.47 18.87 5.47
N SER A 131 -12.71 18.97 6.78
CA SER A 131 -11.67 19.03 7.81
C SER A 131 -10.91 17.70 7.89
N LEU A 132 -11.65 16.58 7.90
CA LEU A 132 -11.03 15.25 7.86
C LEU A 132 -10.18 15.03 6.59
N GLU A 133 -10.63 15.53 5.46
CA GLU A 133 -9.89 15.41 4.19
C GLU A 133 -8.49 16.05 4.31
N LYS A 134 -8.40 17.22 4.88
CA LYS A 134 -7.12 17.92 5.10
C LYS A 134 -6.17 17.13 6.01
N VAL A 135 -6.70 16.54 7.08
CA VAL A 135 -5.91 15.71 7.99
C VAL A 135 -5.46 14.40 7.32
N ILE A 136 -6.37 13.70 6.63
CA ILE A 136 -6.08 12.41 5.98
C ILE A 136 -5.04 12.56 4.86
N TYR A 137 -5.07 13.69 4.13
CA TYR A 137 -4.09 13.98 3.08
C TYR A 137 -2.84 14.74 3.58
N PHE A 138 -2.64 14.81 4.90
CA PHE A 138 -1.46 15.44 5.53
C PHE A 138 -1.27 16.92 5.16
N GLN A 139 -2.34 17.65 4.94
CA GLN A 139 -2.31 19.08 4.67
C GLN A 139 -2.28 19.87 5.98
N ASP A 140 -3.14 19.53 6.94
CA ASP A 140 -3.27 20.20 8.23
C ASP A 140 -3.07 19.19 9.38
N TYR A 141 -2.68 19.68 10.54
CA TYR A 141 -2.61 18.95 11.79
C TYR A 141 -3.93 19.06 12.56
N VAL A 142 -4.27 18.05 13.34
CA VAL A 142 -5.43 18.08 14.23
C VAL A 142 -4.97 18.05 15.68
N VAL A 143 -5.55 18.92 16.52
CA VAL A 143 -5.32 18.93 17.95
C VAL A 143 -6.14 17.82 18.60
N VAL A 144 -5.47 16.77 19.06
CA VAL A 144 -6.09 15.62 19.76
C VAL A 144 -6.35 15.98 21.21
N ASP A 145 -5.34 16.47 21.91
CA ASP A 145 -5.41 16.91 23.30
C ASP A 145 -4.72 18.28 23.43
N PRO A 146 -5.48 19.33 23.75
CA PRO A 146 -4.93 20.66 23.91
C PRO A 146 -4.13 20.84 25.22
N GLY A 147 -4.29 19.94 26.20
CA GLY A 147 -3.63 20.07 27.50
C GLY A 147 -3.94 21.40 28.18
N SER A 148 -2.89 22.14 28.59
CA SER A 148 -2.96 23.46 29.25
C SER A 148 -2.84 24.63 28.26
N THR A 149 -2.97 24.39 26.96
CA THR A 149 -2.83 25.43 25.92
C THR A 149 -4.15 26.12 25.61
N GLU A 150 -4.11 27.25 24.92
CA GLU A 150 -5.30 27.97 24.43
C GLU A 150 -5.94 27.31 23.19
N LEU A 151 -5.38 26.18 22.72
CA LEU A 151 -5.88 25.45 21.57
C LEU A 151 -7.16 24.70 21.90
N GLU A 152 -8.06 24.57 20.92
CA GLU A 152 -9.28 23.80 21.07
C GLU A 152 -9.10 22.35 20.55
N ARG A 153 -9.80 21.42 21.17
CA ARG A 153 -9.85 20.03 20.69
C ARG A 153 -10.44 19.98 19.28
N GLN A 154 -9.84 19.18 18.39
CA GLN A 154 -10.21 19.04 16.97
C GLN A 154 -9.95 20.31 16.11
N GLN A 155 -9.29 21.31 16.66
CA GLN A 155 -8.82 22.45 15.89
C GLN A 155 -7.82 21.98 14.82
N LEU A 156 -7.93 22.55 13.62
CA LEU A 156 -6.97 22.32 12.57
C LEU A 156 -5.90 23.39 12.59
N LEU A 157 -4.65 22.96 12.47
CA LEU A 157 -3.48 23.83 12.42
C LEU A 157 -2.76 23.61 11.09
N THR A 158 -2.40 24.69 10.44
CA THR A 158 -1.47 24.65 9.32
C THR A 158 -0.06 24.33 9.79
N GLU A 159 0.86 24.01 8.88
CA GLU A 159 2.26 23.74 9.22
C GLU A 159 2.92 24.93 9.98
N GLU A 160 2.60 26.15 9.57
CA GLU A 160 3.13 27.36 10.20
C GLU A 160 2.59 27.56 11.62
N GLU A 161 1.28 27.41 11.80
CA GLU A 161 0.63 27.50 13.11
C GLU A 161 1.12 26.37 14.05
N PHE A 162 1.31 25.17 13.53
CA PHE A 162 1.87 24.08 14.30
C PHE A 162 3.30 24.35 14.77
N ARG A 163 4.15 24.90 13.91
CA ARG A 163 5.52 25.31 14.30
C ARG A 163 5.51 26.39 15.34
N ALA A 164 4.70 27.44 15.16
CA ALA A 164 4.56 28.53 16.13
C ALA A 164 4.07 28.00 17.48
N ALA A 165 3.05 27.17 17.50
CA ALA A 165 2.56 26.53 18.72
C ALA A 165 3.64 25.67 19.39
N ARG A 166 4.40 24.90 18.59
CA ARG A 166 5.49 24.06 19.11
C ARG A 166 6.62 24.90 19.72
N GLU A 167 6.99 26.01 19.12
CA GLU A 167 8.01 26.92 19.65
C GLU A 167 7.57 27.55 20.97
N GLN A 168 6.32 28.00 21.04
CA GLN A 168 5.76 28.55 22.28
C GLN A 168 5.71 27.51 23.41
N LEU A 169 5.36 26.23 23.05
CA LEU A 169 5.24 25.15 24.01
C LEU A 169 6.59 24.51 24.36
N SER A 170 7.61 24.57 23.50
CA SER A 170 8.95 24.04 23.78
C SER A 170 9.69 24.81 24.89
N LEU A 171 9.25 26.00 25.18
CA LEU A 171 9.74 26.79 26.34
C LEU A 171 9.15 26.32 27.67
N ILE A 172 8.12 25.48 27.66
CA ILE A 172 7.45 24.97 28.84
C ILE A 172 7.46 23.43 28.76
N HIS A 173 8.51 22.78 29.21
CA HIS A 173 8.65 21.31 29.36
C HIS A 173 7.62 20.44 28.62
N ILE A 174 7.88 20.14 27.36
CA ILE A 174 7.11 19.13 26.64
C ILE A 174 8.02 17.98 26.28
N SER A 175 7.75 16.82 26.88
CA SER A 175 8.13 15.54 26.33
C SER A 175 7.65 15.48 24.86
N GLU A 176 8.55 15.10 23.94
CA GLU A 176 8.25 15.01 22.51
C GLU A 176 6.84 14.50 22.26
N PRO A 177 6.02 15.21 21.48
CA PRO A 177 4.77 14.64 21.01
C PRO A 177 5.14 13.44 20.15
N THR A 178 4.88 12.27 20.64
CA THR A 178 4.97 11.04 19.86
C THR A 178 4.22 11.29 18.55
N ARG A 179 4.91 11.14 17.42
CA ARG A 179 4.29 11.19 16.09
C ARG A 179 3.30 10.04 15.95
N HIS A 180 2.22 10.09 16.67
CA HIS A 180 1.09 9.20 16.45
C HIS A 180 0.10 9.94 15.55
N HIS A 181 0.37 9.86 14.25
CA HIS A 181 -0.66 10.02 13.26
C HIS A 181 -1.59 8.82 13.41
N VAL A 182 -2.48 8.87 14.36
CA VAL A 182 -3.44 7.81 14.52
C VAL A 182 -4.82 8.39 14.44
N ILE A 183 -5.45 7.90 13.49
CA ILE A 183 -6.74 7.30 13.71
C ILE A 183 -6.71 5.93 13.11
#